data_ec304ab33bc4f60c475a0795316767ec
#
_entry.id   ec304ab33bc4f60c475a0795316767ec
#
_cell.length_a   1.000
_cell.length_b   1.000
_cell.length_c   1.000
_cell.angle_alpha   90.00
_cell.angle_beta   90.00
_cell.angle_gamma   90.00
#
_symmetry.space_group_name_H-M   'P 1'
#
loop_
_entity.id
_entity.type
_entity.pdbx_description
1 polymer ?
#
loop_
_entity_poly.entity_id
_entity_poly.type
_entity_poly.pdbx_seq_one_letter_code
_entity_poly.pdbx_strand_id
1 'polypeptide(L)'
;PYTSERAKDKVKELAKIVGRYTEKITLYVVPFTEIQMDIIEKCREDELTIIMRRFMMRVACELSERKKIQSITTGESIGQVASQTMEGLMVSNDVSDRPVFRPLIAMDKEDIMDIARDIDTYETSILPYEDCCTIFVPKHPKTKPRVKDMIIAERKLDIEALVNKAIDEMETFI
;
A
#
# COMPACT_ATOMS: atom_id res chain seq x y z
N PRO A 1 -13.10 -0.87 9.73
CA PRO A 1 -14.44 -0.28 9.76
C PRO A 1 -14.64 0.85 8.73
N TYR A 2 -13.58 1.33 8.07
CA TYR A 2 -13.64 2.44 7.11
C TYR A 2 -13.67 1.99 5.64
N THR A 3 -13.44 0.71 5.36
CA THR A 3 -13.54 0.14 4.01
C THR A 3 -14.82 -0.70 3.91
N SER A 4 -15.62 -0.48 2.88
CA SER A 4 -16.86 -1.24 2.68
C SER A 4 -16.58 -2.69 2.26
N GLU A 5 -17.49 -3.62 2.58
CA GLU A 5 -17.41 -5.00 2.08
C GLU A 5 -17.38 -5.05 0.54
N ARG A 6 -18.06 -4.10 -0.13
CA ARG A 6 -18.04 -3.97 -1.59
C ARG A 6 -16.66 -3.63 -2.14
N ALA A 7 -15.87 -2.79 -1.43
CA ALA A 7 -14.48 -2.52 -1.82
C ALA A 7 -13.62 -3.77 -1.70
N LYS A 8 -13.82 -4.58 -0.65
CA LYS A 8 -13.16 -5.87 -0.47
C LYS A 8 -13.53 -6.87 -1.57
N ASP A 9 -14.81 -6.93 -1.94
CA ASP A 9 -15.29 -7.80 -3.02
C ASP A 9 -14.72 -7.38 -4.38
N LYS A 10 -14.60 -6.06 -4.64
CA LYS A 10 -13.89 -5.54 -5.82
C LYS A 10 -12.47 -6.06 -5.92
N VAL A 11 -11.72 -6.02 -4.80
CA VAL A 11 -10.33 -6.50 -4.77
C VAL A 11 -10.26 -8.03 -4.98
N LYS A 12 -11.19 -8.79 -4.41
CA LYS A 12 -11.28 -10.25 -4.65
C LYS A 12 -11.54 -10.57 -6.12
N GLU A 13 -12.41 -9.81 -6.77
CA GLU A 13 -12.69 -10.00 -8.19
C GLU A 13 -11.48 -9.64 -9.06
N LEU A 14 -10.80 -8.53 -8.77
CA LEU A 14 -9.53 -8.17 -9.43
C LEU A 14 -8.48 -9.27 -9.26
N ALA A 15 -8.34 -9.84 -8.07
CA ALA A 15 -7.43 -10.95 -7.82
C ALA A 15 -7.75 -12.18 -8.65
N LYS A 16 -9.04 -12.53 -8.85
CA LYS A 16 -9.45 -13.63 -9.73
C LYS A 16 -9.10 -13.36 -11.20
N ILE A 17 -9.30 -12.12 -11.68
CA ILE A 17 -8.98 -11.74 -13.06
C ILE A 17 -7.47 -11.87 -13.28
N VAL A 18 -6.66 -11.28 -12.40
CA VAL A 18 -5.19 -11.36 -12.45
C VAL A 18 -4.72 -12.81 -12.33
N GLY A 19 -5.40 -13.63 -11.54
CA GLY A 19 -5.13 -15.06 -11.41
C GLY A 19 -5.20 -15.86 -12.71
N ARG A 20 -5.84 -15.33 -13.77
CA ARG A 20 -5.84 -15.96 -15.11
C ARG A 20 -4.48 -15.89 -15.80
N TYR A 21 -3.63 -14.95 -15.38
CA TYR A 21 -2.30 -14.70 -15.95
C TYR A 21 -1.18 -15.32 -15.10
N THR A 22 -1.52 -15.92 -13.96
CA THR A 22 -0.58 -16.55 -13.04
C THR A 22 -1.03 -17.97 -12.71
N GLU A 23 -0.10 -18.88 -12.42
CA GLU A 23 -0.48 -20.25 -12.04
C GLU A 23 -1.27 -20.33 -10.74
N LYS A 24 -0.94 -19.47 -9.79
CA LYS A 24 -1.59 -19.38 -8.47
C LYS A 24 -1.47 -17.98 -7.90
N ILE A 25 -2.58 -17.46 -7.38
CA ILE A 25 -2.59 -16.21 -6.62
C ILE A 25 -3.21 -16.46 -5.24
N THR A 26 -2.63 -15.88 -4.22
CA THR A 26 -3.18 -15.86 -2.85
C THR A 26 -3.37 -14.40 -2.46
N LEU A 27 -4.59 -14.03 -2.13
CA LEU A 27 -4.93 -12.69 -1.67
C LEU A 27 -4.89 -12.64 -0.15
N TYR A 28 -4.07 -11.77 0.41
CA TYR A 28 -4.03 -11.44 1.83
C TYR A 28 -4.69 -10.09 2.06
N VAL A 29 -5.68 -10.04 2.92
CA VAL A 29 -6.36 -8.81 3.34
C VAL A 29 -5.93 -8.50 4.77
N VAL A 30 -5.10 -7.47 4.91
CA VAL A 30 -4.50 -7.10 6.19
C VAL A 30 -5.30 -5.95 6.82
N PRO A 31 -5.80 -6.10 8.07
CA PRO A 31 -6.47 -5.02 8.77
C PRO A 31 -5.48 -3.89 9.08
N PHE A 32 -5.79 -2.67 8.64
CA PHE A 32 -4.87 -1.55 8.74
C PHE A 32 -5.38 -0.41 9.63
N THR A 33 -6.60 -0.51 10.13
CA THR A 33 -7.28 0.55 10.88
C THR A 33 -6.53 0.97 12.13
N GLU A 34 -6.03 0.02 12.93
CA GLU A 34 -5.32 0.32 14.17
C GLU A 34 -4.03 1.08 13.89
N ILE A 35 -3.27 0.66 12.87
CA ILE A 35 -2.08 1.37 12.39
C ILE A 35 -2.44 2.80 12.00
N GLN A 36 -3.52 3.00 11.22
CA GLN A 36 -3.96 4.33 10.80
C GLN A 36 -4.32 5.22 11.99
N MET A 37 -5.08 4.69 12.96
CA MET A 37 -5.50 5.45 14.14
C MET A 37 -4.31 5.86 15.01
N ASP A 38 -3.34 4.95 15.19
CA ASP A 38 -2.14 5.24 15.97
C ASP A 38 -1.27 6.31 15.30
N ILE A 39 -1.15 6.27 13.96
CA ILE A 39 -0.46 7.30 13.19
C ILE A 39 -1.16 8.66 13.32
N ILE A 40 -2.50 8.70 13.20
CA ILE A 40 -3.27 9.94 13.30
C ILE A 40 -3.11 10.57 14.68
N GLU A 41 -3.15 9.77 15.74
CA GLU A 41 -3.04 10.24 17.12
C GLU A 41 -1.65 10.79 17.45
N LYS A 42 -0.59 10.16 16.94
CA LYS A 42 0.78 10.38 17.40
C LYS A 42 1.67 11.15 16.44
N CYS A 43 1.29 11.21 15.15
CA CYS A 43 2.11 11.83 14.11
C CYS A 43 1.49 13.11 13.56
N ARG A 44 2.28 13.88 12.82
CA ARG A 44 1.81 15.14 12.21
C ARG A 44 0.94 14.83 10.98
N GLU A 45 -0.09 15.65 10.77
CA GLU A 45 -1.02 15.51 9.65
C GLU A 45 -0.29 15.44 8.28
N ASP A 46 0.70 16.31 8.04
CA ASP A 46 1.43 16.38 6.77
C ASP A 46 2.31 15.13 6.50
N GLU A 47 2.58 14.31 7.51
CA GLU A 47 3.42 13.10 7.44
C GLU A 47 2.61 11.80 7.34
N LEU A 48 1.30 11.84 7.61
CA LEU A 48 0.44 10.65 7.73
C LEU A 48 0.57 9.69 6.53
N THR A 49 0.43 10.20 5.30
CA THR A 49 0.48 9.37 4.09
C THR A 49 1.82 8.67 3.93
N ILE A 50 2.92 9.35 4.21
CA ILE A 50 4.25 8.78 4.08
C ILE A 50 4.51 7.72 5.14
N ILE A 51 4.12 7.97 6.39
CA ILE A 51 4.25 7.00 7.48
C ILE A 51 3.37 5.76 7.21
N MET A 52 2.13 5.94 6.75
CA MET A 52 1.27 4.82 6.33
C MET A 52 1.95 3.95 5.26
N ARG A 53 2.56 4.57 4.24
CA ARG A 53 3.27 3.83 3.18
C ARG A 53 4.46 3.05 3.73
N ARG A 54 5.19 3.59 4.70
CA ARG A 54 6.26 2.87 5.40
C ARG A 54 5.71 1.66 6.16
N PHE A 55 4.56 1.80 6.83
CA PHE A 55 3.89 0.66 7.47
C PHE A 55 3.42 -0.39 6.46
N MET A 56 2.82 0.02 5.33
CA MET A 56 2.45 -0.91 4.26
C MET A 56 3.66 -1.71 3.75
N MET A 57 4.80 -1.05 3.58
CA MET A 57 6.04 -1.71 3.18
C MET A 57 6.55 -2.68 4.26
N ARG A 58 6.53 -2.31 5.55
CA ARG A 58 6.90 -3.21 6.65
C ARG A 58 5.99 -4.43 6.74
N VAL A 59 4.68 -4.23 6.59
CA VAL A 59 3.71 -5.33 6.53
C VAL A 59 4.03 -6.27 5.36
N ALA A 60 4.34 -5.72 4.18
CA ALA A 60 4.74 -6.52 3.03
C ALA A 60 6.06 -7.28 3.28
N CYS A 61 7.05 -6.67 3.92
CA CYS A 61 8.31 -7.31 4.29
C CYS A 61 8.09 -8.45 5.31
N GLU A 62 7.35 -8.21 6.38
CA GLU A 62 7.04 -9.21 7.41
C GLU A 62 6.25 -10.39 6.83
N LEU A 63 5.22 -10.11 6.01
CA LEU A 63 4.48 -11.16 5.31
C LEU A 63 5.41 -11.96 4.39
N SER A 64 6.28 -11.28 3.66
CA SER A 64 7.24 -11.91 2.77
C SER A 64 8.22 -12.81 3.53
N GLU A 65 8.67 -12.41 4.71
CA GLU A 65 9.53 -13.21 5.57
C GLU A 65 8.80 -14.49 6.03
N ARG A 66 7.59 -14.36 6.56
CA ARG A 66 6.77 -15.51 7.01
C ARG A 66 6.44 -16.48 5.87
N LYS A 67 6.32 -15.97 4.64
CA LYS A 67 5.99 -16.77 3.44
C LYS A 67 7.20 -17.15 2.59
N LYS A 68 8.42 -16.76 2.99
CA LYS A 68 9.68 -16.99 2.25
C LYS A 68 9.65 -16.40 0.84
N ILE A 69 9.06 -15.21 0.70
CA ILE A 69 9.00 -14.45 -0.56
C ILE A 69 10.23 -13.53 -0.64
N GLN A 70 10.90 -13.51 -1.79
CA GLN A 70 12.19 -12.83 -1.95
C GLN A 70 12.10 -11.38 -2.43
N SER A 71 10.95 -10.95 -2.93
CA SER A 71 10.78 -9.60 -3.49
C SER A 71 9.37 -9.08 -3.28
N ILE A 72 9.22 -7.75 -3.38
CA ILE A 72 7.94 -7.05 -3.33
C ILE A 72 7.75 -6.36 -4.68
N THR A 73 6.52 -6.34 -5.19
CA THR A 73 6.15 -5.55 -6.37
C THR A 73 5.05 -4.57 -5.97
N THR A 74 5.19 -3.30 -6.37
CA THR A 74 4.20 -2.26 -6.11
C THR A 74 3.70 -1.63 -7.41
N GLY A 75 2.46 -1.15 -7.41
CA GLY A 75 1.83 -0.43 -8.54
C GLY A 75 2.09 1.08 -8.53
N GLU A 76 3.23 1.52 -7.99
CA GLU A 76 3.57 2.94 -7.91
C GLU A 76 3.98 3.49 -9.28
N SER A 77 3.53 4.73 -9.57
CA SER A 77 4.02 5.53 -10.71
C SER A 77 4.36 6.93 -10.26
N ILE A 78 5.48 7.50 -10.74
CA ILE A 78 5.95 8.83 -10.34
C ILE A 78 4.96 9.90 -10.79
N GLY A 79 4.63 10.84 -9.90
CA GLY A 79 3.83 12.02 -10.22
C GLY A 79 2.31 11.79 -10.26
N GLN A 80 1.82 10.58 -10.07
CA GLN A 80 0.38 10.30 -10.07
C GLN A 80 -0.34 10.86 -8.84
N VAL A 81 0.30 10.82 -7.69
CA VAL A 81 -0.20 11.39 -6.43
C VAL A 81 0.92 12.06 -5.63
N ALA A 82 0.56 12.94 -4.70
CA ALA A 82 1.51 13.74 -3.92
C ALA A 82 2.54 12.93 -3.11
N SER A 83 2.24 11.68 -2.75
CA SER A 83 3.16 10.78 -2.04
C SER A 83 4.07 9.95 -2.96
N GLN A 84 3.84 9.98 -4.29
CA GLN A 84 4.65 9.26 -5.28
C GLN A 84 5.67 10.19 -5.94
N THR A 85 6.41 10.92 -5.13
CA THR A 85 7.61 11.67 -5.51
C THR A 85 8.85 10.79 -5.34
N MET A 86 9.99 11.17 -5.94
CA MET A 86 11.24 10.45 -5.74
C MET A 86 11.64 10.37 -4.26
N GLU A 87 11.45 11.45 -3.52
CA GLU A 87 11.72 11.51 -2.08
C GLU A 87 10.74 10.61 -1.30
N GLY A 88 9.45 10.59 -1.68
CA GLY A 88 8.44 9.72 -1.08
C GLY A 88 8.76 8.24 -1.30
N LEU A 89 9.16 7.88 -2.52
CA LEU A 89 9.59 6.52 -2.86
C LEU A 89 10.86 6.11 -2.10
N MET A 90 11.85 6.99 -2.02
CA MET A 90 13.07 6.73 -1.27
C MET A 90 12.79 6.48 0.21
N VAL A 91 11.92 7.28 0.82
CA VAL A 91 11.54 7.16 2.22
C VAL A 91 10.72 5.90 2.49
N SER A 92 9.80 5.52 1.62
CA SER A 92 9.04 4.26 1.79
C SER A 92 9.90 3.04 1.51
N ASN A 93 10.87 3.12 0.61
CA ASN A 93 11.79 2.03 0.31
C ASN A 93 12.84 1.78 1.41
N ASP A 94 13.18 2.80 2.18
CA ASP A 94 14.18 2.73 3.27
C ASP A 94 13.88 1.63 4.33
N VAL A 95 12.61 1.27 4.48
CA VAL A 95 12.19 0.22 5.42
C VAL A 95 12.09 -1.17 4.80
N SER A 96 12.40 -1.33 3.51
CA SER A 96 12.41 -2.63 2.85
C SER A 96 13.76 -3.31 2.99
N ASP A 97 13.73 -4.58 3.39
CA ASP A 97 14.89 -5.46 3.52
C ASP A 97 15.13 -6.31 2.26
N ARG A 98 14.30 -6.12 1.22
CA ARG A 98 14.35 -6.92 -0.01
C ARG A 98 14.09 -6.08 -1.27
N PRO A 99 14.40 -6.58 -2.48
CA PRO A 99 14.15 -5.88 -3.73
C PRO A 99 12.68 -5.49 -3.90
N VAL A 100 12.44 -4.23 -4.29
CA VAL A 100 11.11 -3.71 -4.60
C VAL A 100 11.04 -3.37 -6.09
N PHE A 101 10.22 -4.12 -6.82
CA PHE A 101 9.98 -3.89 -8.25
C PHE A 101 8.81 -2.95 -8.45
N ARG A 102 8.95 -2.03 -9.40
CA ARG A 102 7.94 -1.01 -9.75
C ARG A 102 7.75 -0.98 -11.26
N PRO A 103 7.03 -1.96 -11.83
CA PRO A 103 6.91 -2.10 -13.29
C PRO A 103 6.23 -0.89 -13.94
N LEU A 104 5.41 -0.13 -13.22
CA LEU A 104 4.65 1.01 -13.73
C LEU A 104 5.32 2.36 -13.45
N ILE A 105 6.55 2.39 -12.92
CA ILE A 105 7.14 3.59 -12.29
C ILE A 105 7.24 4.80 -13.23
N ALA A 106 7.44 4.60 -14.51
CA ALA A 106 7.61 5.63 -15.53
C ALA A 106 6.48 5.64 -16.57
N MET A 107 5.38 4.92 -16.32
CA MET A 107 4.24 4.88 -17.23
C MET A 107 3.27 6.00 -16.94
N ASP A 108 2.70 6.57 -17.99
CA ASP A 108 1.60 7.51 -17.90
C ASP A 108 0.30 6.81 -17.51
N LYS A 109 -0.65 7.61 -17.01
CA LYS A 109 -1.95 7.07 -16.58
C LYS A 109 -2.70 6.38 -17.71
N GLU A 110 -2.61 6.90 -18.93
CA GLU A 110 -3.26 6.32 -20.11
C GLU A 110 -2.68 4.96 -20.45
N ASP A 111 -1.35 4.81 -20.47
CA ASP A 111 -0.68 3.53 -20.69
C ASP A 111 -1.11 2.48 -19.66
N ILE A 112 -1.19 2.88 -18.39
CA ILE A 112 -1.62 1.97 -17.30
C ILE A 112 -3.09 1.56 -17.49
N MET A 113 -3.96 2.49 -17.92
CA MET A 113 -5.36 2.18 -18.21
C MET A 113 -5.51 1.24 -19.40
N ASP A 114 -4.67 1.39 -20.43
CA ASP A 114 -4.70 0.49 -21.60
C ASP A 114 -4.27 -0.92 -21.22
N ILE A 115 -3.20 -1.07 -20.43
CA ILE A 115 -2.82 -2.38 -19.87
C ILE A 115 -3.98 -2.96 -19.04
N ALA A 116 -4.64 -2.15 -18.21
CA ALA A 116 -5.76 -2.62 -17.40
C ALA A 116 -6.95 -3.09 -18.25
N ARG A 117 -7.20 -2.49 -19.42
CA ARG A 117 -8.20 -2.94 -20.40
C ARG A 117 -7.78 -4.26 -21.04
N ASP A 118 -6.52 -4.37 -21.46
CA ASP A 118 -5.97 -5.57 -22.10
C ASP A 118 -6.03 -6.81 -21.22
N ILE A 119 -5.95 -6.62 -19.90
CA ILE A 119 -6.04 -7.72 -18.92
C ILE A 119 -7.41 -7.82 -18.23
N ASP A 120 -8.44 -7.18 -18.78
CA ASP A 120 -9.84 -7.21 -18.28
C ASP A 120 -10.03 -6.69 -16.84
N THR A 121 -9.10 -5.91 -16.28
CA THR A 121 -9.23 -5.38 -14.92
C THR A 121 -9.85 -3.99 -14.86
N TYR A 122 -9.88 -3.25 -15.96
CA TYR A 122 -10.27 -1.84 -15.99
C TYR A 122 -11.68 -1.61 -15.46
N GLU A 123 -12.69 -2.30 -16.02
CA GLU A 123 -14.09 -2.11 -15.66
C GLU A 123 -14.37 -2.40 -14.18
N THR A 124 -13.69 -3.43 -13.61
CA THR A 124 -13.79 -3.72 -12.19
C THR A 124 -13.07 -2.66 -11.35
N SER A 125 -11.93 -2.15 -11.81
CA SER A 125 -11.12 -1.19 -11.05
C SER A 125 -11.81 0.17 -10.87
N ILE A 126 -12.60 0.62 -11.86
CA ILE A 126 -13.31 1.92 -11.84
C ILE A 126 -14.63 1.90 -11.07
N LEU A 127 -15.05 0.74 -10.52
CA LEU A 127 -16.27 0.68 -9.71
C LEU A 127 -16.20 1.67 -8.53
N PRO A 128 -17.27 2.43 -8.24
CA PRO A 128 -17.27 3.56 -7.31
C PRO A 128 -17.34 3.12 -5.84
N TYR A 129 -16.40 2.29 -5.40
CA TYR A 129 -16.27 1.90 -4.01
C TYR A 129 -15.09 2.64 -3.38
N GLU A 130 -15.34 3.21 -2.20
CA GLU A 130 -14.38 4.04 -1.51
C GLU A 130 -13.13 3.25 -1.11
N ASP A 131 -11.99 3.80 -1.47
CA ASP A 131 -10.69 3.32 -1.02
C ASP A 131 -10.39 3.84 0.40
N CYS A 132 -9.79 3.01 1.23
CA CYS A 132 -9.48 3.33 2.64
C CYS A 132 -8.57 4.57 2.79
N CYS A 133 -7.82 4.93 1.76
CA CYS A 133 -6.90 6.07 1.79
C CYS A 133 -7.62 7.42 1.68
N THR A 134 -8.83 7.50 1.13
CA THR A 134 -9.52 8.79 0.91
C THR A 134 -9.93 9.48 2.21
N ILE A 135 -10.17 8.72 3.26
CA ILE A 135 -10.59 9.24 4.58
C ILE A 135 -9.44 9.90 5.34
N PHE A 136 -8.20 9.54 5.03
CA PHE A 136 -7.01 9.94 5.78
C PHE A 136 -6.02 10.79 4.95
N VAL A 137 -6.50 11.43 3.87
CA VAL A 137 -5.65 12.30 3.05
C VAL A 137 -5.43 13.63 3.76
N PRO A 138 -4.20 14.00 4.09
CA PRO A 138 -3.90 15.29 4.68
C PRO A 138 -4.18 16.43 3.70
N LYS A 139 -4.63 17.58 4.20
CA LYS A 139 -4.87 18.78 3.37
C LYS A 139 -3.62 19.25 2.64
N HIS A 140 -2.46 19.09 3.27
CA HIS A 140 -1.15 19.49 2.76
C HIS A 140 -0.14 18.35 2.94
N PRO A 141 -0.15 17.33 2.06
CA PRO A 141 0.78 16.20 2.18
C PRO A 141 2.22 16.64 1.94
N LYS A 142 3.15 16.07 2.70
CA LYS A 142 4.58 16.32 2.58
C LYS A 142 5.13 15.68 1.30
N THR A 143 5.46 16.49 0.31
CA THR A 143 5.95 16.03 -1.00
C THR A 143 7.46 15.78 -1.05
N LYS A 144 8.22 16.35 -0.12
CA LYS A 144 9.68 16.17 0.00
C LYS A 144 10.06 15.65 1.39
N PRO A 145 9.62 14.43 1.77
CA PRO A 145 10.00 13.84 3.05
C PRO A 145 11.47 13.46 3.08
N ARG A 146 12.08 13.45 4.27
CA ARG A 146 13.44 12.94 4.49
C ARG A 146 13.39 11.73 5.42
N VAL A 147 14.19 10.72 5.14
CA VAL A 147 14.24 9.48 5.92
C VAL A 147 14.41 9.76 7.42
N LYS A 148 15.36 10.63 7.79
CA LYS A 148 15.63 10.96 9.19
C LYS A 148 14.43 11.59 9.91
N ASP A 149 13.62 12.39 9.21
CA ASP A 149 12.45 13.05 9.81
C ASP A 149 11.37 11.98 10.10
N MET A 150 11.19 11.04 9.18
CA MET A 150 10.25 9.93 9.35
C MET A 150 10.65 8.97 10.47
N ILE A 151 11.93 8.65 10.58
CA ILE A 151 12.45 7.85 11.69
C ILE A 151 12.14 8.52 13.04
N ILE A 152 12.29 9.85 13.13
CA ILE A 152 11.99 10.60 14.35
C ILE A 152 10.48 10.57 14.65
N ALA A 153 9.64 10.77 13.64
CA ALA A 153 8.19 10.76 13.79
C ALA A 153 7.68 9.38 14.25
N GLU A 154 8.23 8.31 13.70
CA GLU A 154 7.88 6.93 14.01
C GLU A 154 8.29 6.44 15.40
N ARG A 155 9.20 7.13 16.11
CA ARG A 155 9.61 6.76 17.48
C ARG A 155 8.48 6.70 18.50
N LYS A 156 7.36 7.35 18.19
CA LYS A 156 6.15 7.39 19.05
C LYS A 156 5.25 6.16 18.84
N LEU A 157 5.53 5.34 17.83
CA LEU A 157 4.71 4.21 17.42
C LEU A 157 5.39 2.90 17.82
N ASP A 158 4.62 1.95 18.31
CA ASP A 158 5.10 0.58 18.51
C ASP A 158 4.99 -0.19 17.18
N ILE A 159 6.01 0.03 16.32
CA ILE A 159 6.02 -0.49 14.95
C ILE A 159 5.92 -2.00 14.92
N GLU A 160 6.69 -2.68 15.76
CA GLU A 160 6.77 -4.15 15.78
C GLU A 160 5.43 -4.75 16.21
N ALA A 161 4.85 -4.27 17.30
CA ALA A 161 3.56 -4.77 17.78
C ALA A 161 2.44 -4.52 16.77
N LEU A 162 2.38 -3.32 16.16
CA LEU A 162 1.36 -2.97 15.16
C LEU A 162 1.45 -3.83 13.89
N VAL A 163 2.66 -4.06 13.37
CA VAL A 163 2.88 -4.87 12.17
C VAL A 163 2.54 -6.33 12.44
N ASN A 164 3.05 -6.90 13.53
CA ASN A 164 2.79 -8.30 13.88
C ASN A 164 1.31 -8.55 14.08
N LYS A 165 0.62 -7.71 14.84
CA LYS A 165 -0.81 -7.83 15.06
C LYS A 165 -1.60 -7.77 13.74
N ALA A 166 -1.29 -6.82 12.86
CA ALA A 166 -1.97 -6.71 11.57
C ALA A 166 -1.79 -7.97 10.71
N ILE A 167 -0.62 -8.58 10.73
CA ILE A 167 -0.35 -9.84 10.02
C ILE A 167 -1.05 -11.03 10.68
N ASP A 168 -1.08 -11.09 12.00
CA ASP A 168 -1.74 -12.19 12.72
C ASP A 168 -3.27 -12.20 12.54
N GLU A 169 -3.86 -11.01 12.34
CA GLU A 169 -5.30 -10.81 12.10
C GLU A 169 -5.69 -10.81 10.61
N MET A 170 -4.74 -11.05 9.67
CA MET A 170 -5.03 -11.02 8.24
C MET A 170 -5.96 -12.13 7.80
N GLU A 171 -6.82 -11.83 6.82
CA GLU A 171 -7.62 -12.82 6.12
C GLU A 171 -6.89 -13.32 4.86
N THR A 172 -7.08 -14.59 4.53
CA THR A 172 -6.46 -15.24 3.37
C THR A 172 -7.54 -15.81 2.44
N PHE A 173 -7.44 -15.50 1.16
CA PHE A 173 -8.30 -16.00 0.09
C PHE A 173 -7.45 -16.67 -0.99
N ILE A 174 -7.91 -17.82 -1.48
CA ILE A 174 -7.24 -18.66 -2.50
C ILE A 174 -8.08 -18.65 -3.77
#